data_5238a58033f07f349f1c86847e1e2f12
#
_entry.id   5238a58033f07f349f1c86847e1e2f12
#
_cell.length_a   1.000
_cell.length_b   1.000
_cell.length_c   1.000
_cell.angle_alpha   90.00
_cell.angle_beta   90.00
_cell.angle_gamma   90.00
#
_symmetry.space_group_name_H-M   'P 1'
#
loop_
_entity.id
_entity.type
_entity.pdbx_description
1 polymer ?
#
loop_
_entity_poly.entity_id
_entity_poly.type
_entity_poly.pdbx_seq_one_letter_code
_entity_poly.pdbx_strand_id
1 'polypeptide(L)'
;MSIKYYSKKFLKLLGISLILNFSLFEINTAHNQIKANKNLIAASEKDLFLYRQMGAAYLCIASKAEVDFKKGLGIASATFANVITGKHGGFIEELGNQKLNEKKLYNAGTFQIIGSALNICPESIPKNLKNDYEKRLKQLIKQSKK
;
A
#
# COMPACT_ATOMS: atom_id res chain seq x y z
N MET A 1 -0.06 1.61 -56.91
CA MET A 1 -1.25 0.94 -56.37
C MET A 1 -1.18 1.01 -54.82
N SER A 2 -2.07 1.78 -54.23
CA SER A 2 -1.84 2.46 -52.92
C SER A 2 -2.19 1.52 -51.74
N ILE A 3 -1.24 1.32 -50.85
CA ILE A 3 -1.33 0.55 -49.58
C ILE A 3 -2.42 1.12 -48.62
N LYS A 4 -2.90 2.35 -48.86
CA LYS A 4 -3.94 3.02 -48.06
C LYS A 4 -5.35 2.43 -48.19
N TYR A 5 -5.63 1.64 -49.23
CA TYR A 5 -6.99 1.11 -49.47
C TYR A 5 -7.28 -0.16 -48.65
N TYR A 6 -6.26 -0.94 -48.29
CA TYR A 6 -6.43 -2.14 -47.48
C TYR A 6 -6.58 -1.88 -45.98
N SER A 7 -6.03 -0.77 -45.52
CA SER A 7 -6.06 -0.40 -44.11
C SER A 7 -7.48 -0.08 -43.57
N LYS A 8 -8.31 0.60 -44.39
CA LYS A 8 -9.68 0.98 -43.93
C LYS A 8 -10.69 -0.16 -43.91
N LYS A 9 -10.51 -1.19 -44.76
CA LYS A 9 -11.40 -2.38 -44.75
C LYS A 9 -11.04 -3.34 -43.61
N PHE A 10 -9.73 -3.43 -43.29
CA PHE A 10 -9.27 -4.30 -42.19
C PHE A 10 -9.67 -3.76 -40.84
N LEU A 11 -9.67 -2.44 -40.67
CA LEU A 11 -10.08 -1.79 -39.40
C LEU A 11 -11.59 -1.93 -39.14
N LYS A 12 -12.43 -1.97 -40.19
CA LYS A 12 -13.88 -2.18 -40.04
C LYS A 12 -14.24 -3.62 -39.65
N LEU A 13 -13.48 -4.60 -40.11
CA LEU A 13 -13.69 -6.02 -39.76
C LEU A 13 -13.26 -6.33 -38.32
N LEU A 14 -12.21 -5.67 -37.81
CA LEU A 14 -11.77 -5.80 -36.41
C LEU A 14 -12.75 -5.14 -35.43
N GLY A 15 -13.37 -4.03 -35.82
CA GLY A 15 -14.34 -3.32 -34.97
C GLY A 15 -15.63 -4.09 -34.73
N ILE A 16 -16.09 -4.88 -35.70
CA ILE A 16 -17.33 -5.66 -35.57
C ILE A 16 -17.13 -6.95 -34.73
N SER A 17 -15.92 -7.51 -34.78
CA SER A 17 -15.59 -8.72 -33.99
C SER A 17 -15.43 -8.42 -32.48
N LEU A 18 -15.03 -7.20 -32.11
CA LEU A 18 -14.86 -6.82 -30.69
C LEU A 18 -16.19 -6.56 -29.98
N ILE A 19 -17.23 -6.15 -30.71
CA ILE A 19 -18.53 -5.80 -30.10
C ILE A 19 -19.34 -7.05 -29.76
N LEU A 20 -19.16 -8.15 -30.49
CA LEU A 20 -19.91 -9.41 -30.30
C LEU A 20 -19.41 -10.26 -29.13
N ASN A 21 -18.17 -10.01 -28.62
CA ASN A 21 -17.63 -10.76 -27.49
C ASN A 21 -17.81 -10.07 -26.13
N PHE A 22 -18.36 -8.83 -26.10
CA PHE A 22 -18.54 -8.09 -24.84
C PHE A 22 -19.87 -8.37 -24.15
N SER A 23 -20.78 -9.06 -24.81
CA SER A 23 -22.15 -9.31 -24.26
C SER A 23 -22.29 -10.62 -23.47
N LEU A 24 -21.21 -11.40 -23.27
CA LEU A 24 -21.27 -12.66 -22.50
C LEU A 24 -20.38 -12.64 -21.25
N PHE A 25 -19.77 -11.50 -20.92
CA PHE A 25 -19.15 -11.35 -19.62
C PHE A 25 -20.23 -10.90 -18.62
N GLU A 26 -21.15 -11.82 -18.30
CA GLU A 26 -21.89 -11.71 -17.05
C GLU A 26 -20.87 -11.70 -15.93
N ILE A 27 -20.60 -10.50 -15.40
CA ILE A 27 -19.92 -10.35 -14.12
C ILE A 27 -20.88 -10.98 -13.10
N ASN A 28 -20.70 -12.28 -12.88
CA ASN A 28 -21.13 -12.91 -11.64
C ASN A 28 -20.38 -12.19 -10.54
N THR A 29 -20.94 -11.08 -10.06
CA THR A 29 -20.64 -10.54 -8.75
C THR A 29 -21.13 -11.59 -7.76
N ALA A 30 -20.41 -12.70 -7.68
CA ALA A 30 -20.44 -13.53 -6.50
C ALA A 30 -19.99 -12.60 -5.38
N HIS A 31 -20.96 -12.02 -4.72
CA HIS A 31 -20.81 -11.40 -3.42
C HIS A 31 -20.44 -12.55 -2.47
N ASN A 32 -19.22 -13.04 -2.60
CA ASN A 32 -18.60 -13.83 -1.58
C ASN A 32 -18.53 -12.92 -0.37
N GLN A 33 -19.62 -12.94 0.39
CA GLN A 33 -19.55 -12.61 1.80
C GLN A 33 -18.46 -13.52 2.35
N ILE A 34 -17.24 -12.95 2.45
CA ILE A 34 -16.16 -13.54 3.22
C ILE A 34 -16.78 -13.68 4.61
N LYS A 35 -17.28 -14.87 4.91
CA LYS A 35 -17.66 -15.24 6.26
C LYS A 35 -16.43 -14.93 7.10
N ALA A 36 -16.53 -13.84 7.86
CA ALA A 36 -15.56 -13.49 8.89
C ALA A 36 -15.58 -14.62 9.91
N ASN A 37 -14.85 -15.67 9.62
CA ASN A 37 -14.52 -16.69 10.59
C ASN A 37 -13.21 -17.31 10.18
N LYS A 38 -12.21 -17.09 10.98
CA LYS A 38 -11.17 -18.04 11.35
C LYS A 38 -10.02 -17.27 11.95
N ASN A 39 -9.66 -17.64 13.14
CA ASN A 39 -8.35 -17.52 13.75
C ASN A 39 -7.45 -16.51 13.02
N LEU A 40 -7.78 -15.21 13.17
CA LEU A 40 -6.95 -14.14 12.62
C LEU A 40 -5.59 -14.27 13.30
N ILE A 41 -4.59 -14.66 12.55
CA ILE A 41 -3.22 -14.74 13.04
C ILE A 41 -2.70 -13.31 13.15
N ALA A 42 -2.22 -12.94 14.34
CA ALA A 42 -1.61 -11.64 14.58
C ALA A 42 -0.43 -11.40 13.61
N ALA A 43 -0.20 -10.15 13.23
CA ALA A 43 0.92 -9.80 12.38
C ALA A 43 2.23 -10.06 13.12
N SER A 44 3.08 -10.89 12.54
CA SER A 44 4.44 -11.16 13.04
C SER A 44 5.39 -10.00 12.72
N GLU A 45 6.56 -9.95 13.38
CA GLU A 45 7.62 -8.99 13.00
C GLU A 45 7.99 -9.11 11.52
N LYS A 46 7.98 -10.31 10.95
CA LYS A 46 8.24 -10.55 9.53
C LYS A 46 7.18 -9.93 8.63
N ASP A 47 5.90 -10.02 9.01
CA ASP A 47 4.81 -9.37 8.29
C ASP A 47 4.95 -7.84 8.39
N LEU A 48 5.22 -7.31 9.58
CA LEU A 48 5.42 -5.86 9.79
C LEU A 48 6.61 -5.34 8.98
N PHE A 49 7.72 -6.10 8.96
CA PHE A 49 8.88 -5.77 8.14
C PHE A 49 8.50 -5.67 6.67
N LEU A 50 7.82 -6.68 6.14
CA LEU A 50 7.37 -6.70 4.74
C LEU A 50 6.49 -5.49 4.42
N TYR A 51 5.47 -5.22 5.25
CA TYR A 51 4.52 -4.14 4.98
C TYR A 51 5.15 -2.75 5.05
N ARG A 52 6.05 -2.51 6.03
CA ARG A 52 6.78 -1.23 6.09
C ARG A 52 7.74 -1.05 4.92
N GLN A 53 8.41 -2.12 4.46
CA GLN A 53 9.30 -2.05 3.29
C GLN A 53 8.53 -1.77 2.00
N MET A 54 7.38 -2.42 1.81
CA MET A 54 6.50 -2.13 0.67
C MET A 54 6.00 -0.69 0.68
N GLY A 55 5.58 -0.19 1.85
CA GLY A 55 5.17 1.21 2.01
C GLY A 55 6.29 2.19 1.73
N ALA A 56 7.52 1.91 2.18
CA ALA A 56 8.69 2.74 1.92
C ALA A 56 9.10 2.73 0.44
N ALA A 57 9.11 1.55 -0.20
CA ALA A 57 9.39 1.43 -1.63
C ALA A 57 8.35 2.21 -2.47
N TYR A 58 7.06 2.07 -2.14
CA TYR A 58 6.01 2.86 -2.77
C TYR A 58 6.27 4.37 -2.63
N LEU A 59 6.60 4.84 -1.41
CA LEU A 59 6.86 6.25 -1.15
C LEU A 59 8.04 6.78 -1.97
N CYS A 60 9.13 6.00 -2.10
CA CYS A 60 10.28 6.34 -2.93
C CYS A 60 9.92 6.44 -4.42
N ILE A 61 9.13 5.48 -4.93
CA ILE A 61 8.66 5.48 -6.33
C ILE A 61 7.72 6.64 -6.58
N ALA A 62 6.76 6.87 -5.69
CA ALA A 62 5.79 7.97 -5.78
C ALA A 62 6.51 9.34 -5.80
N SER A 63 7.54 9.52 -4.97
CA SER A 63 8.36 10.73 -4.96
C SER A 63 9.09 10.96 -6.28
N LYS A 64 9.65 9.91 -6.90
CA LYS A 64 10.29 9.98 -8.23
C LYS A 64 9.30 10.26 -9.35
N ALA A 65 8.05 9.86 -9.17
CA ALA A 65 6.93 10.13 -10.10
C ALA A 65 6.24 11.48 -9.80
N GLU A 66 6.88 12.36 -9.03
CA GLU A 66 6.39 13.70 -8.69
C GLU A 66 5.03 13.72 -7.97
N VAL A 67 4.65 12.61 -7.35
CA VAL A 67 3.48 12.58 -6.47
C VAL A 67 3.79 13.38 -5.20
N ASP A 68 2.86 14.24 -4.80
CA ASP A 68 2.99 15.00 -3.56
C ASP A 68 3.36 14.07 -2.39
N PHE A 69 4.43 14.41 -1.68
CA PHE A 69 4.98 13.57 -0.62
C PHE A 69 3.98 13.24 0.48
N LYS A 70 3.16 14.22 0.88
CA LYS A 70 2.13 14.01 1.90
C LYS A 70 1.06 13.02 1.45
N LYS A 71 0.65 13.11 0.18
CA LYS A 71 -0.31 12.16 -0.42
C LYS A 71 0.30 10.77 -0.48
N GLY A 72 1.53 10.64 -0.98
CA GLY A 72 2.24 9.37 -1.04
C GLY A 72 2.38 8.71 0.33
N LEU A 73 2.81 9.46 1.34
CA LEU A 73 2.93 8.98 2.71
C LEU A 73 1.57 8.59 3.30
N GLY A 74 0.53 9.39 3.05
CA GLY A 74 -0.83 9.09 3.48
C GLY A 74 -1.34 7.77 2.92
N ILE A 75 -1.16 7.53 1.62
CA ILE A 75 -1.55 6.27 0.96
C ILE A 75 -0.77 5.09 1.54
N ALA A 76 0.57 5.20 1.66
CA ALA A 76 1.40 4.14 2.22
C ALA A 76 0.99 3.78 3.65
N SER A 77 0.74 4.78 4.50
CA SER A 77 0.34 4.59 5.90
C SER A 77 -1.05 4.00 6.04
N ALA A 78 -2.01 4.43 5.20
CA ALA A 78 -3.35 3.86 5.16
C ALA A 78 -3.31 2.40 4.66
N THR A 79 -2.50 2.09 3.66
CA THR A 79 -2.32 0.72 3.15
C THR A 79 -1.75 -0.19 4.25
N PHE A 80 -0.73 0.27 4.99
CA PHE A 80 -0.18 -0.46 6.13
C PHE A 80 -1.25 -0.76 7.19
N ALA A 81 -2.03 0.24 7.59
CA ALA A 81 -3.10 0.08 8.57
C ALA A 81 -4.18 -0.89 8.08
N ASN A 82 -4.61 -0.75 6.82
CA ASN A 82 -5.64 -1.59 6.22
C ASN A 82 -5.22 -3.06 6.08
N VAL A 83 -3.96 -3.33 5.74
CA VAL A 83 -3.47 -4.70 5.65
C VAL A 83 -3.47 -5.36 7.03
N ILE A 84 -3.00 -4.67 8.07
CA ILE A 84 -2.99 -5.22 9.43
C ILE A 84 -4.43 -5.39 9.94
N THR A 85 -5.32 -4.44 9.68
CA THR A 85 -6.72 -4.56 10.09
C THR A 85 -7.43 -5.69 9.34
N GLY A 86 -7.27 -5.76 8.02
CA GLY A 86 -8.00 -6.72 7.17
C GLY A 86 -7.47 -8.15 7.30
N LYS A 87 -6.14 -8.34 7.27
CA LYS A 87 -5.53 -9.66 7.30
C LYS A 87 -5.32 -10.20 8.72
N HIS A 88 -5.00 -9.30 9.66
CA HIS A 88 -4.61 -9.68 11.02
C HIS A 88 -5.59 -9.18 12.09
N GLY A 89 -6.73 -8.61 11.69
CA GLY A 89 -7.75 -8.12 12.63
C GLY A 89 -7.32 -6.95 13.51
N GLY A 90 -6.19 -6.31 13.21
CA GLY A 90 -5.60 -5.26 14.03
C GLY A 90 -4.69 -5.78 15.15
N PHE A 91 -4.37 -7.08 15.16
CA PHE A 91 -3.49 -7.70 16.16
C PHE A 91 -2.04 -7.74 15.66
N ILE A 92 -1.11 -7.48 16.57
CA ILE A 92 0.35 -7.59 16.37
C ILE A 92 0.88 -8.55 17.43
N GLU A 93 1.67 -9.54 17.00
CA GLU A 93 2.15 -10.63 17.85
C GLU A 93 2.91 -10.12 19.09
N GLU A 94 3.81 -9.16 18.91
CA GLU A 94 4.61 -8.57 20.00
C GLU A 94 3.77 -7.81 21.04
N LEU A 95 2.56 -7.41 20.68
CA LEU A 95 1.63 -6.71 21.58
C LEU A 95 0.61 -7.67 22.23
N GLY A 96 0.75 -8.96 21.99
CA GLY A 96 -0.14 -10.00 22.52
C GLY A 96 -1.58 -9.82 22.01
N ASN A 97 -2.55 -9.95 22.91
CA ASN A 97 -3.97 -9.91 22.55
C ASN A 97 -4.53 -8.47 22.42
N GLN A 98 -3.69 -7.45 22.40
CA GLN A 98 -4.15 -6.07 22.26
C GLN A 98 -4.48 -5.74 20.81
N LYS A 99 -5.76 -5.53 20.53
CA LYS A 99 -6.21 -5.02 19.23
C LYS A 99 -5.92 -3.54 19.10
N LEU A 100 -5.22 -3.16 18.03
CA LEU A 100 -5.00 -1.77 17.68
C LEU A 100 -6.11 -1.28 16.76
N ASN A 101 -6.56 -0.04 16.98
CA ASN A 101 -7.46 0.62 16.03
C ASN A 101 -6.67 1.18 14.83
N GLU A 102 -7.39 1.46 13.75
CA GLU A 102 -6.83 1.95 12.49
C GLU A 102 -5.97 3.21 12.68
N LYS A 103 -6.39 4.15 13.51
CA LYS A 103 -5.64 5.38 13.79
C LYS A 103 -4.27 5.11 14.43
N LYS A 104 -4.21 4.18 15.38
CA LYS A 104 -2.94 3.75 16.00
C LYS A 104 -2.05 3.05 14.98
N LEU A 105 -2.61 2.16 14.17
CA LEU A 105 -1.90 1.46 13.11
C LEU A 105 -1.37 2.44 12.06
N TYR A 106 -2.20 3.39 11.61
CA TYR A 106 -1.79 4.44 10.68
C TYR A 106 -0.59 5.24 11.21
N ASN A 107 -0.67 5.73 12.46
CA ASN A 107 0.41 6.52 13.06
C ASN A 107 1.70 5.70 13.24
N ALA A 108 1.59 4.45 13.65
CA ALA A 108 2.73 3.54 13.77
C ALA A 108 3.35 3.24 12.39
N GLY A 109 2.50 2.96 11.39
CA GLY A 109 2.92 2.74 10.01
C GLY A 109 3.63 3.94 9.42
N THR A 110 3.10 5.15 9.61
CA THR A 110 3.74 6.39 9.17
C THR A 110 5.17 6.50 9.69
N PHE A 111 5.36 6.28 10.98
CA PHE A 111 6.70 6.35 11.59
C PHE A 111 7.64 5.29 11.04
N GLN A 112 7.19 4.03 10.94
CA GLN A 112 8.00 2.92 10.46
C GLN A 112 8.34 3.04 8.96
N ILE A 113 7.38 3.52 8.14
CA ILE A 113 7.58 3.74 6.70
C ILE A 113 8.60 4.85 6.46
N ILE A 114 8.53 5.97 7.20
CA ILE A 114 9.54 7.04 7.11
C ILE A 114 10.92 6.49 7.48
N GLY A 115 11.04 5.72 8.56
CA GLY A 115 12.31 5.11 8.96
C GLY A 115 12.88 4.18 7.89
N SER A 116 12.05 3.36 7.27
CA SER A 116 12.48 2.49 6.17
C SER A 116 12.85 3.28 4.91
N ALA A 117 12.09 4.32 4.56
CA ALA A 117 12.35 5.16 3.40
C ALA A 117 13.64 5.98 3.56
N LEU A 118 13.99 6.41 4.77
CA LEU A 118 15.28 7.06 5.05
C LEU A 118 16.49 6.16 4.75
N ASN A 119 16.33 4.83 4.81
CA ASN A 119 17.36 3.88 4.44
C ASN A 119 17.41 3.58 2.93
N ILE A 120 16.27 3.74 2.21
CA ILE A 120 16.14 3.37 0.79
C ILE A 120 16.36 4.59 -0.12
N CYS A 121 15.77 5.73 0.22
CA CYS A 121 15.75 6.94 -0.60
C CYS A 121 15.77 8.21 0.28
N PRO A 122 16.85 8.44 1.06
CA PRO A 122 16.93 9.55 2.01
C PRO A 122 16.77 10.92 1.36
N GLU A 123 17.11 11.05 0.10
CA GLU A 123 16.99 12.27 -0.71
C GLU A 123 15.52 12.63 -1.00
N SER A 124 14.63 11.64 -1.03
CA SER A 124 13.21 11.84 -1.28
C SER A 124 12.44 12.33 -0.04
N ILE A 125 13.06 12.27 1.14
CA ILE A 125 12.38 12.60 2.40
C ILE A 125 12.60 14.09 2.74
N PRO A 126 11.53 14.89 2.92
CA PRO A 126 11.65 16.28 3.33
C PRO A 126 12.46 16.45 4.62
N LYS A 127 13.38 17.43 4.64
CA LYS A 127 14.33 17.66 5.74
C LYS A 127 13.66 17.83 7.11
N ASN A 128 12.51 18.52 7.16
CA ASN A 128 11.74 18.68 8.39
C ASN A 128 11.24 17.33 8.93
N LEU A 129 10.74 16.44 8.07
CA LEU A 129 10.26 15.12 8.48
C LEU A 129 11.41 14.21 8.95
N LYS A 130 12.58 14.30 8.31
CA LYS A 130 13.78 13.62 8.78
C LYS A 130 14.13 14.04 10.20
N ASN A 131 14.19 15.35 10.46
CA ASN A 131 14.50 15.89 11.78
C ASN A 131 13.47 15.46 12.85
N ASP A 132 12.17 15.49 12.50
CA ASP A 132 11.09 15.07 13.40
C ASP A 132 11.17 13.55 13.69
N TYR A 133 11.47 12.74 12.70
CA TYR A 133 11.70 11.32 12.88
C TYR A 133 12.87 11.03 13.83
N GLU A 134 14.02 11.66 13.62
CA GLU A 134 15.21 11.47 14.46
C GLU A 134 14.95 11.90 15.90
N LYS A 135 14.26 13.02 16.12
CA LYS A 135 13.88 13.51 17.44
C LYS A 135 12.98 12.49 18.15
N ARG A 136 11.96 11.99 17.46
CA ARG A 136 11.02 11.01 18.02
C ARG A 136 11.71 9.67 18.30
N LEU A 137 12.59 9.22 17.42
CA LEU A 137 13.37 8.00 17.61
C LEU A 137 14.22 8.08 18.88
N LYS A 138 14.92 9.19 19.11
CA LYS A 138 15.71 9.43 20.33
C LYS A 138 14.84 9.38 21.58
N GLN A 139 13.62 9.91 21.53
CA GLN A 139 12.66 9.85 22.65
C GLN A 139 12.24 8.41 22.95
N LEU A 140 11.90 7.62 21.93
CA LEU A 140 11.51 6.23 22.08
C LEU A 140 12.64 5.37 22.67
N ILE A 141 13.87 5.54 22.19
CA ILE A 141 15.06 4.85 22.73
C ILE A 141 15.29 5.21 24.20
N LYS A 142 15.08 6.46 24.58
CA LYS A 142 15.20 6.88 25.99
C LYS A 142 14.13 6.27 26.90
N GLN A 143 12.92 6.08 26.37
CA GLN A 143 11.82 5.44 27.10
C GLN A 143 12.02 3.95 27.29
N SER A 144 12.57 3.27 26.28
CA SER A 144 12.81 1.81 26.33
C SER A 144 13.95 1.38 27.29
N LYS A 145 14.76 2.35 27.74
CA LYS A 145 15.88 2.10 28.70
C LYS A 145 15.48 2.31 30.18
N LYS A 146 14.24 2.71 30.42
CA LYS A 146 13.66 2.86 31.77
C LYS A 146 12.86 1.65 32.19
#